data_41fb4f03bc9d8d1da50262f20a7bd6a6
#
_entry.id   41fb4f03bc9d8d1da50262f20a7bd6a6
#
_cell.length_a   1.000
_cell.length_b   1.000
_cell.length_c   1.000
_cell.angle_alpha   90.00
_cell.angle_beta   90.00
_cell.angle_gamma   90.00
#
_symmetry.space_group_name_H-M   'P 1'
#
loop_
_entity.id
_entity.type
_entity.pdbx_description
1 polymer ?
#
loop_
_entity_poly.entity_id
_entity_poly.type
_entity_poly.pdbx_seq_one_letter_code
_entity_poly.pdbx_strand_id
1 'polypeptide(L)'
;MKPLLRKRTAIFISIIILFLLACDATFSMGFPTATFTPPTETITVTPPSLKLTLNTLPYNETNDDPPYTIAAQVPQLAGSNDPRVLAFNQTIGALVQGDVSSFKSGLTDLPNPPQIGISTFDQKYTVTYQGGDVWSIKFDINVYVDGAAHPGDFTHTLNYDFAHSKVVSIADLFRADSNYLEFISKYCSAELATREIGFDPTTVGADPTPENYRNWNITTTGFMVIFERGQVAAYAAPEQVVTIPYGELTPMINPQGPLAVFMR
;
A
#
# COMPACT_ATOMS: atom_id res chain seq x y z
N MET A 1 -32.00 8.51 50.03
CA MET A 1 -31.42 7.26 50.54
C MET A 1 -30.17 6.94 49.73
N LYS A 2 -29.00 6.97 50.37
CA LYS A 2 -27.71 6.57 49.77
C LYS A 2 -27.45 5.10 50.06
N PRO A 3 -26.78 4.34 49.19
CA PRO A 3 -25.97 3.21 49.63
C PRO A 3 -24.48 3.41 49.33
N LEU A 4 -23.81 3.28 50.33
CA LEU A 4 -22.51 2.79 50.82
C LEU A 4 -21.52 2.20 49.78
N LEU A 5 -20.40 2.87 49.81
CA LEU A 5 -19.08 2.48 49.27
C LEU A 5 -18.53 1.25 50.02
N ARG A 6 -18.08 0.23 49.32
CA ARG A 6 -17.34 -0.89 49.89
C ARG A 6 -15.93 -0.94 49.33
N LYS A 7 -14.97 -0.43 50.14
CA LYS A 7 -13.53 -0.55 49.90
C LYS A 7 -13.10 -2.00 50.08
N ARG A 8 -12.38 -2.57 49.13
CA ARG A 8 -11.59 -3.80 49.31
C ARG A 8 -10.10 -3.45 49.29
N THR A 9 -9.52 -3.60 50.49
CA THR A 9 -8.10 -3.49 50.79
C THR A 9 -7.38 -4.75 50.29
N ALA A 10 -6.38 -4.61 49.44
CA ALA A 10 -5.49 -5.68 49.06
C ALA A 10 -4.20 -5.60 49.90
N ILE A 11 -3.94 -6.67 50.62
CA ILE A 11 -2.78 -6.86 51.50
C ILE A 11 -1.62 -7.39 50.64
N PHE A 12 -0.51 -6.63 50.55
CA PHE A 12 0.74 -7.12 50.00
C PHE A 12 1.56 -7.81 51.12
N ILE A 13 1.83 -9.11 50.92
CA ILE A 13 2.76 -9.86 51.75
C ILE A 13 4.15 -9.82 51.10
N SER A 14 5.09 -9.10 51.74
CA SER A 14 6.53 -9.12 51.43
C SER A 14 7.16 -10.34 52.12
N ILE A 15 7.74 -11.22 51.34
CA ILE A 15 8.63 -12.27 51.83
C ILE A 15 10.05 -11.84 51.56
N ILE A 16 10.79 -11.46 52.63
CA ILE A 16 12.22 -11.23 52.66
C ILE A 16 12.88 -12.57 52.97
N ILE A 17 13.67 -13.11 52.04
CA ILE A 17 14.57 -14.22 52.32
C ILE A 17 15.97 -13.68 52.41
N LEU A 18 16.51 -13.75 53.63
CA LEU A 18 17.89 -13.45 53.97
C LEU A 18 18.77 -14.64 53.72
N PHE A 19 19.73 -14.57 52.81
CA PHE A 19 20.76 -15.59 52.68
C PHE A 19 22.09 -15.03 53.24
N LEU A 20 22.62 -15.74 54.21
CA LEU A 20 23.85 -15.47 54.93
C LEU A 20 25.10 -15.79 54.07
N LEU A 21 26.09 -14.97 54.21
CA LEU A 21 27.44 -15.07 53.66
C LEU A 21 28.15 -16.35 54.09
N ALA A 22 28.83 -16.97 53.12
CA ALA A 22 30.07 -17.71 53.40
C ALA A 22 31.17 -17.15 52.48
N CYS A 23 32.18 -16.61 53.13
CA CYS A 23 33.33 -15.99 52.50
C CYS A 23 34.43 -17.11 52.38
N ASP A 24 34.77 -17.51 51.14
CA ASP A 24 36.01 -18.19 50.85
C ASP A 24 36.75 -17.41 49.77
N ALA A 25 37.75 -16.65 50.20
CA ALA A 25 38.63 -15.91 49.31
C ALA A 25 39.78 -16.77 48.87
N THR A 26 39.68 -17.45 47.73
CA THR A 26 40.86 -17.95 47.02
C THR A 26 41.27 -16.96 45.94
N PHE A 27 42.34 -16.22 46.19
CA PHE A 27 42.91 -15.27 45.25
C PHE A 27 43.74 -16.06 44.22
N SER A 28 43.14 -16.29 43.04
CA SER A 28 43.83 -16.85 41.87
C SER A 28 44.15 -15.72 40.90
N MET A 29 45.42 -15.35 40.77
CA MET A 29 45.86 -14.45 39.69
C MET A 29 45.88 -15.21 38.37
N GLY A 30 44.73 -15.22 37.66
CA GLY A 30 44.67 -15.63 36.30
C GLY A 30 44.90 -14.45 35.36
N PHE A 31 45.94 -14.46 34.56
CA PHE A 31 46.14 -13.52 33.47
C PHE A 31 44.96 -13.72 32.46
N PRO A 32 44.31 -12.63 32.00
CA PRO A 32 43.28 -12.79 30.97
C PRO A 32 43.93 -13.24 29.65
N THR A 33 43.72 -14.51 29.27
CA THR A 33 44.01 -14.97 27.92
C THR A 33 43.00 -14.33 27.02
N ALA A 34 43.41 -13.33 26.22
CA ALA A 34 42.58 -12.72 25.20
C ALA A 34 42.27 -13.80 24.13
N THR A 35 41.07 -14.34 24.21
CA THR A 35 40.56 -15.22 23.15
C THR A 35 40.18 -14.33 21.97
N PHE A 36 41.04 -14.30 20.95
CA PHE A 36 40.71 -13.68 19.68
C PHE A 36 39.64 -14.56 19.02
N THR A 37 38.38 -14.14 19.08
CA THR A 37 37.35 -14.65 18.18
C THR A 37 37.57 -13.99 16.85
N PRO A 38 37.87 -14.73 15.77
CA PRO A 38 37.93 -14.12 14.44
C PRO A 38 36.56 -13.55 14.10
N PRO A 39 36.50 -12.38 13.42
CA PRO A 39 35.23 -11.86 12.97
C PRO A 39 34.55 -12.92 12.10
N THR A 40 33.35 -13.31 12.49
CA THR A 40 32.47 -14.13 11.64
C THR A 40 32.11 -13.28 10.42
N GLU A 41 32.73 -13.57 9.30
CA GLU A 41 32.32 -12.95 8.04
C GLU A 41 30.88 -13.37 7.78
N THR A 42 29.97 -12.42 7.94
CA THR A 42 28.58 -12.59 7.51
C THR A 42 28.61 -12.60 5.98
N ILE A 43 28.60 -13.80 5.38
CA ILE A 43 28.44 -13.94 3.95
C ILE A 43 27.03 -13.46 3.63
N THR A 44 26.91 -12.23 3.15
CA THR A 44 25.66 -11.70 2.58
C THR A 44 25.47 -12.42 1.24
N VAL A 45 24.76 -13.54 1.25
CA VAL A 45 24.36 -14.22 0.03
C VAL A 45 23.30 -13.36 -0.63
N THR A 46 23.69 -12.60 -1.65
CA THR A 46 22.73 -11.94 -2.53
C THR A 46 21.90 -13.03 -3.20
N PRO A 47 20.56 -13.05 -3.01
CA PRO A 47 19.73 -14.04 -3.68
C PRO A 47 19.96 -13.98 -5.20
N PRO A 48 19.97 -15.09 -5.92
CA PRO A 48 20.14 -15.08 -7.36
C PRO A 48 19.04 -14.22 -7.99
N SER A 49 19.42 -13.39 -8.95
CA SER A 49 18.49 -12.60 -9.75
C SER A 49 17.50 -13.55 -10.44
N LEU A 50 16.23 -13.44 -10.07
CA LEU A 50 15.16 -14.23 -10.68
C LEU A 50 14.87 -13.69 -12.09
N LYS A 51 14.89 -14.58 -13.08
CA LYS A 51 14.41 -14.25 -14.42
C LYS A 51 12.89 -14.43 -14.42
N LEU A 52 12.18 -13.33 -14.14
CA LEU A 52 10.73 -13.32 -14.10
C LEU A 52 10.15 -12.75 -15.39
N THR A 53 9.03 -13.30 -15.81
CA THR A 53 8.21 -12.80 -16.92
C THR A 53 6.86 -12.39 -16.35
N LEU A 54 6.42 -11.17 -16.69
CA LEU A 54 5.06 -10.73 -16.39
C LEU A 54 4.13 -11.16 -17.52
N ASN A 55 3.16 -11.98 -17.20
CA ASN A 55 2.10 -12.42 -18.11
C ASN A 55 0.79 -11.74 -17.72
N THR A 56 -0.10 -11.59 -18.69
CA THR A 56 -1.48 -11.15 -18.45
C THR A 56 -2.39 -12.35 -18.55
N LEU A 57 -3.06 -12.70 -17.46
CA LEU A 57 -4.14 -13.68 -17.49
C LEU A 57 -5.47 -12.95 -17.65
N PRO A 58 -6.30 -13.31 -18.66
CA PRO A 58 -7.64 -12.75 -18.76
C PRO A 58 -8.55 -13.40 -17.72
N TYR A 59 -9.35 -12.59 -17.04
CA TYR A 59 -10.49 -13.03 -16.26
C TYR A 59 -11.77 -12.53 -16.95
N ASN A 60 -12.55 -13.45 -17.51
CA ASN A 60 -13.80 -13.13 -18.21
C ASN A 60 -14.93 -13.89 -17.55
N GLU A 61 -16.05 -13.20 -17.33
CA GLU A 61 -17.27 -13.80 -16.77
C GLU A 61 -18.50 -13.16 -17.41
N THR A 62 -19.54 -13.93 -17.60
CA THR A 62 -20.86 -13.48 -18.04
C THR A 62 -21.91 -14.06 -17.13
N ASN A 63 -23.00 -13.32 -16.91
CA ASN A 63 -24.15 -13.77 -16.13
C ASN A 63 -25.44 -13.27 -16.79
N ASP A 64 -26.50 -14.04 -16.71
CA ASP A 64 -27.78 -13.71 -17.33
C ASP A 64 -28.78 -13.11 -16.33
N ASP A 65 -28.59 -13.31 -15.02
CA ASP A 65 -29.48 -12.83 -13.97
C ASP A 65 -28.72 -12.48 -12.67
N PRO A 66 -28.48 -11.20 -12.36
CA PRO A 66 -28.65 -10.04 -13.23
C PRO A 66 -27.66 -10.08 -14.40
N PRO A 67 -28.04 -9.52 -15.58
CA PRO A 67 -27.20 -9.59 -16.76
C PRO A 67 -25.95 -8.71 -16.63
N TYR A 68 -24.77 -9.33 -16.75
CA TYR A 68 -23.50 -8.60 -16.77
C TYR A 68 -22.40 -9.29 -17.57
N THR A 69 -21.40 -8.52 -17.93
CA THR A 69 -20.13 -9.02 -18.46
C THR A 69 -18.95 -8.42 -17.67
N ILE A 70 -17.93 -9.25 -17.43
CA ILE A 70 -16.69 -8.87 -16.78
C ILE A 70 -15.53 -9.21 -17.69
N ALA A 71 -14.61 -8.26 -17.90
CA ALA A 71 -13.34 -8.45 -18.58
C ALA A 71 -12.23 -7.81 -17.76
N ALA A 72 -11.43 -8.61 -17.07
CA ALA A 72 -10.33 -8.12 -16.25
C ALA A 72 -8.98 -8.72 -16.67
N GLN A 73 -7.93 -7.90 -16.60
CA GLN A 73 -6.56 -8.30 -16.82
C GLN A 73 -5.89 -8.54 -15.47
N VAL A 74 -5.35 -9.75 -15.27
CA VAL A 74 -4.66 -10.15 -14.04
C VAL A 74 -3.17 -10.30 -14.34
N PRO A 75 -2.31 -9.36 -13.93
CA PRO A 75 -0.87 -9.53 -14.08
C PRO A 75 -0.37 -10.67 -13.18
N GLN A 76 0.47 -11.55 -13.75
CA GLN A 76 1.02 -12.71 -13.06
C GLN A 76 2.50 -12.87 -13.39
N LEU A 77 3.34 -12.99 -12.37
CA LEU A 77 4.74 -13.34 -12.54
C LEU A 77 4.89 -14.84 -12.78
N ALA A 78 5.76 -15.21 -13.73
CA ALA A 78 6.13 -16.57 -14.05
C ALA A 78 7.66 -16.70 -14.21
N GLY A 79 8.13 -17.94 -14.30
CA GLY A 79 9.55 -18.26 -14.53
C GLY A 79 10.30 -18.71 -13.28
N SER A 80 9.66 -18.76 -12.12
CA SER A 80 10.26 -19.26 -10.87
C SER A 80 9.21 -19.85 -9.94
N ASN A 81 9.63 -20.82 -9.11
CA ASN A 81 8.87 -21.38 -8.00
C ASN A 81 9.19 -20.68 -6.65
N ASP A 82 9.85 -19.53 -6.70
CA ASP A 82 10.15 -18.75 -5.49
C ASP A 82 8.85 -18.38 -4.77
N PRO A 83 8.74 -18.58 -3.45
CA PRO A 83 7.54 -18.24 -2.67
C PRO A 83 7.10 -16.78 -2.83
N ARG A 84 8.03 -15.86 -3.10
CA ARG A 84 7.74 -14.43 -3.34
C ARG A 84 6.91 -14.21 -4.61
N VAL A 85 7.14 -15.02 -5.65
CA VAL A 85 6.34 -15.00 -6.88
C VAL A 85 4.90 -15.41 -6.58
N LEU A 86 4.72 -16.47 -5.79
CA LEU A 86 3.40 -16.91 -5.37
C LEU A 86 2.68 -15.84 -4.54
N ALA A 87 3.38 -15.24 -3.57
CA ALA A 87 2.82 -14.18 -2.73
C ALA A 87 2.39 -12.93 -3.54
N PHE A 88 3.23 -12.50 -4.49
CA PHE A 88 2.89 -11.42 -5.41
C PHE A 88 1.63 -11.75 -6.22
N ASN A 89 1.58 -12.94 -6.84
CA ASN A 89 0.46 -13.37 -7.65
C ASN A 89 -0.84 -13.50 -6.85
N GLN A 90 -0.75 -13.98 -5.61
CA GLN A 90 -1.90 -14.05 -4.70
C GLN A 90 -2.41 -12.66 -4.32
N THR A 91 -1.51 -11.71 -4.05
CA THR A 91 -1.87 -10.33 -3.72
C THR A 91 -2.63 -9.67 -4.88
N ILE A 92 -2.12 -9.80 -6.10
CA ILE A 92 -2.79 -9.28 -7.30
C ILE A 92 -4.14 -9.98 -7.53
N GLY A 93 -4.16 -11.31 -7.43
CA GLY A 93 -5.40 -12.07 -7.60
C GLY A 93 -6.48 -11.65 -6.59
N ALA A 94 -6.09 -11.42 -5.33
CA ALA A 94 -7.01 -10.96 -4.30
C ALA A 94 -7.54 -9.54 -4.57
N LEU A 95 -6.69 -8.63 -5.08
CA LEU A 95 -7.10 -7.27 -5.45
C LEU A 95 -8.14 -7.32 -6.57
N VAL A 96 -7.83 -7.98 -7.70
CA VAL A 96 -8.75 -8.07 -8.84
C VAL A 96 -10.06 -8.77 -8.46
N GLN A 97 -9.97 -9.85 -7.66
CA GLN A 97 -11.16 -10.55 -7.18
C GLN A 97 -12.00 -9.66 -6.25
N GLY A 98 -11.37 -8.81 -5.46
CA GLY A 98 -12.06 -7.82 -4.62
C GLY A 98 -12.85 -6.81 -5.44
N ASP A 99 -12.24 -6.28 -6.52
CA ASP A 99 -12.89 -5.33 -7.43
C ASP A 99 -14.10 -5.97 -8.13
N VAL A 100 -13.91 -7.18 -8.66
CA VAL A 100 -14.98 -7.96 -9.29
C VAL A 100 -16.12 -8.25 -8.31
N SER A 101 -15.79 -8.63 -7.07
CA SER A 101 -16.79 -8.92 -6.04
C SER A 101 -17.57 -7.66 -5.65
N SER A 102 -16.90 -6.52 -5.57
CA SER A 102 -17.54 -5.23 -5.28
C SER A 102 -18.52 -4.83 -6.39
N PHE A 103 -18.12 -5.02 -7.66
CA PHE A 103 -19.03 -4.80 -8.79
C PHE A 103 -20.28 -5.69 -8.70
N LYS A 104 -20.10 -7.01 -8.49
CA LYS A 104 -21.23 -7.96 -8.38
C LYS A 104 -22.16 -7.61 -7.22
N SER A 105 -21.61 -7.31 -6.05
CA SER A 105 -22.41 -6.90 -4.88
C SER A 105 -23.17 -5.60 -5.16
N GLY A 106 -22.53 -4.65 -5.84
CA GLY A 106 -23.17 -3.40 -6.25
C GLY A 106 -24.39 -3.62 -7.13
N LEU A 107 -24.40 -4.66 -7.99
CA LEU A 107 -25.57 -4.98 -8.84
C LEU A 107 -26.73 -5.57 -8.03
N THR A 108 -26.43 -6.41 -7.02
CA THR A 108 -27.46 -7.07 -6.20
C THR A 108 -28.06 -6.18 -5.14
N ASP A 109 -27.31 -5.17 -4.67
CA ASP A 109 -27.74 -4.25 -3.62
C ASP A 109 -28.62 -3.09 -4.14
N LEU A 110 -28.82 -3.01 -5.47
CA LEU A 110 -29.71 -2.00 -6.05
C LEU A 110 -31.18 -2.29 -5.71
N PRO A 111 -31.98 -1.24 -5.41
CA PRO A 111 -33.42 -1.40 -5.15
C PRO A 111 -34.18 -2.02 -6.32
N ASN A 112 -33.71 -1.78 -7.55
CA ASN A 112 -34.20 -2.35 -8.78
C ASN A 112 -32.98 -2.83 -9.59
N PRO A 113 -32.56 -4.08 -9.44
CA PRO A 113 -31.41 -4.60 -10.18
C PRO A 113 -31.68 -4.54 -11.69
N PRO A 114 -30.64 -4.36 -12.50
CA PRO A 114 -30.73 -4.34 -13.96
C PRO A 114 -31.42 -5.61 -14.50
N GLN A 115 -32.38 -5.49 -15.40
CA GLN A 115 -33.12 -6.65 -15.95
C GLN A 115 -33.21 -6.64 -17.47
N ILE A 116 -32.85 -5.54 -18.14
CA ILE A 116 -33.10 -5.35 -19.57
C ILE A 116 -31.80 -5.18 -20.34
N GLY A 117 -30.84 -4.45 -19.81
CA GLY A 117 -29.53 -4.24 -20.41
C GLY A 117 -28.44 -5.03 -19.72
N ILE A 118 -27.21 -4.88 -20.20
CA ILE A 118 -26.04 -5.59 -19.69
C ILE A 118 -25.16 -4.57 -18.93
N SER A 119 -24.91 -4.86 -17.66
CA SER A 119 -23.90 -4.13 -16.90
C SER A 119 -22.50 -4.63 -17.25
N THR A 120 -21.49 -3.75 -17.25
CA THR A 120 -20.14 -4.13 -17.64
C THR A 120 -19.11 -3.74 -16.60
N PHE A 121 -18.09 -4.55 -16.46
CA PHE A 121 -16.89 -4.28 -15.68
C PHE A 121 -15.67 -4.58 -16.56
N ASP A 122 -14.88 -3.54 -16.83
CA ASP A 122 -13.63 -3.64 -17.56
C ASP A 122 -12.48 -3.18 -16.68
N GLN A 123 -11.46 -4.03 -16.48
CA GLN A 123 -10.26 -3.70 -15.71
C GLN A 123 -9.01 -3.98 -16.54
N LYS A 124 -8.15 -2.96 -16.65
CA LYS A 124 -6.84 -3.05 -17.30
C LYS A 124 -5.77 -2.65 -16.29
N TYR A 125 -4.51 -3.00 -16.56
CA TYR A 125 -3.40 -2.55 -15.73
C TYR A 125 -2.27 -1.95 -16.54
N THR A 126 -1.48 -1.12 -15.87
CA THR A 126 -0.23 -0.56 -16.36
C THR A 126 0.83 -0.71 -15.28
N VAL A 127 1.99 -1.29 -15.64
CA VAL A 127 3.17 -1.27 -14.75
C VAL A 127 3.81 0.10 -14.88
N THR A 128 3.73 0.92 -13.83
CA THR A 128 4.29 2.28 -13.80
C THR A 128 5.75 2.28 -13.42
N TYR A 129 6.18 1.26 -12.64
CA TYR A 129 7.56 1.05 -12.26
C TYR A 129 7.85 -0.43 -11.97
N GLN A 130 9.01 -0.86 -12.43
CA GLN A 130 9.63 -2.12 -12.04
C GLN A 130 11.13 -1.88 -11.92
N GLY A 131 11.66 -1.96 -10.72
CA GLY A 131 13.08 -1.76 -10.50
C GLY A 131 13.51 -2.26 -9.11
N GLY A 132 14.66 -2.92 -9.06
CA GLY A 132 15.09 -3.62 -7.87
C GLY A 132 14.03 -4.63 -7.43
N ASP A 133 13.61 -4.53 -6.17
CA ASP A 133 12.56 -5.37 -5.60
C ASP A 133 11.19 -4.68 -5.53
N VAL A 134 11.00 -3.56 -6.24
CA VAL A 134 9.75 -2.78 -6.19
C VAL A 134 8.97 -2.89 -7.49
N TRP A 135 7.70 -3.22 -7.36
CA TRP A 135 6.69 -3.20 -8.41
C TRP A 135 5.63 -2.17 -8.11
N SER A 136 5.29 -1.34 -9.08
CA SER A 136 4.22 -0.36 -8.98
C SER A 136 3.28 -0.52 -10.15
N ILE A 137 2.00 -0.77 -9.87
CA ILE A 137 0.98 -1.14 -10.86
C ILE A 137 -0.24 -0.27 -10.64
N LYS A 138 -0.73 0.34 -11.72
CA LYS A 138 -2.02 1.03 -11.78
C LYS A 138 -3.05 0.10 -12.42
N PHE A 139 -4.24 0.02 -11.85
CA PHE A 139 -5.40 -0.63 -12.43
C PHE A 139 -6.43 0.43 -12.77
N ASP A 140 -6.82 0.47 -14.04
CA ASP A 140 -7.88 1.33 -14.57
C ASP A 140 -9.15 0.49 -14.69
N ILE A 141 -10.21 0.91 -14.01
CA ILE A 141 -11.47 0.19 -13.89
C ILE A 141 -12.58 1.06 -14.48
N ASN A 142 -13.29 0.53 -15.46
CA ASN A 142 -14.49 1.14 -16.03
C ASN A 142 -15.70 0.28 -15.71
N VAL A 143 -16.73 0.86 -15.12
CA VAL A 143 -17.96 0.17 -14.71
C VAL A 143 -19.15 0.87 -15.33
N TYR A 144 -19.99 0.12 -16.02
CA TYR A 144 -21.30 0.59 -16.41
C TYR A 144 -22.38 -0.29 -15.75
N VAL A 145 -23.30 0.34 -15.05
CA VAL A 145 -24.49 -0.32 -14.51
C VAL A 145 -25.66 0.01 -15.41
N ASP A 146 -26.39 -1.00 -15.87
CA ASP A 146 -27.54 -0.78 -16.74
C ASP A 146 -28.55 0.17 -16.11
N GLY A 147 -29.01 1.15 -16.92
CA GLY A 147 -29.86 2.24 -16.46
C GLY A 147 -29.11 3.45 -15.84
N ALA A 148 -27.79 3.37 -15.64
CA ALA A 148 -26.99 4.53 -15.24
C ALA A 148 -26.85 5.53 -16.40
N ALA A 149 -26.77 6.82 -16.07
CA ALA A 149 -26.64 7.87 -17.06
C ALA A 149 -25.28 7.84 -17.82
N HIS A 150 -24.23 7.29 -17.19
CA HIS A 150 -22.87 7.17 -17.76
C HIS A 150 -22.08 6.11 -16.98
N PRO A 151 -21.00 5.55 -17.58
CA PRO A 151 -20.03 4.73 -16.86
C PRO A 151 -19.33 5.48 -15.72
N GLY A 152 -18.87 4.73 -14.72
CA GLY A 152 -17.95 5.20 -13.69
C GLY A 152 -16.53 4.72 -14.00
N ASP A 153 -15.55 5.60 -13.77
CA ASP A 153 -14.14 5.29 -13.86
C ASP A 153 -13.53 5.29 -12.45
N PHE A 154 -12.77 4.26 -12.13
CA PHE A 154 -12.11 4.10 -10.84
C PHE A 154 -10.65 3.71 -11.05
N THR A 155 -9.82 4.02 -10.07
CA THR A 155 -8.41 3.63 -10.07
C THR A 155 -8.08 2.88 -8.79
N HIS A 156 -7.43 1.71 -8.93
CA HIS A 156 -6.71 1.09 -7.85
C HIS A 156 -5.21 1.10 -8.15
N THR A 157 -4.39 1.18 -7.10
CA THR A 157 -2.95 1.12 -7.22
C THR A 157 -2.38 0.05 -6.30
N LEU A 158 -1.42 -0.71 -6.80
CA LEU A 158 -0.64 -1.66 -6.02
C LEU A 158 0.83 -1.28 -6.12
N ASN A 159 1.43 -1.02 -4.97
CA ASN A 159 2.87 -0.87 -4.83
C ASN A 159 3.36 -2.02 -3.96
N TYR A 160 4.31 -2.80 -4.45
CA TYR A 160 4.69 -4.07 -3.84
C TYR A 160 6.21 -4.16 -3.68
N ASP A 161 6.64 -4.47 -2.47
CA ASP A 161 8.01 -4.82 -2.13
C ASP A 161 8.18 -6.34 -2.28
N PHE A 162 8.81 -6.73 -3.38
CA PHE A 162 9.01 -8.13 -3.72
C PHE A 162 10.00 -8.84 -2.78
N ALA A 163 11.02 -8.12 -2.28
CA ALA A 163 12.00 -8.69 -1.35
C ALA A 163 11.32 -9.14 -0.05
N HIS A 164 10.40 -8.33 0.46
CA HIS A 164 9.71 -8.59 1.72
C HIS A 164 8.31 -9.19 1.55
N SER A 165 7.88 -9.45 0.30
CA SER A 165 6.55 -10.00 -0.04
C SER A 165 5.40 -9.21 0.60
N LYS A 166 5.45 -7.88 0.53
CA LYS A 166 4.45 -7.01 1.16
C LYS A 166 3.96 -5.89 0.25
N VAL A 167 2.71 -5.49 0.45
CA VAL A 167 2.18 -4.25 -0.10
C VAL A 167 2.85 -3.06 0.60
N VAL A 168 3.29 -2.09 -0.18
CA VAL A 168 3.91 -0.86 0.31
C VAL A 168 2.82 0.18 0.57
N SER A 169 2.75 0.68 1.79
CA SER A 169 1.93 1.84 2.13
C SER A 169 2.66 3.14 1.82
N ILE A 170 1.91 4.25 1.68
CA ILE A 170 2.53 5.56 1.47
C ILE A 170 3.47 5.92 2.63
N ALA A 171 3.16 5.52 3.86
CA ALA A 171 3.99 5.77 5.04
C ALA A 171 5.35 5.04 4.99
N ASP A 172 5.45 3.87 4.33
CA ASP A 172 6.71 3.15 4.18
C ASP A 172 7.75 3.93 3.35
N LEU A 173 7.28 4.88 2.51
CA LEU A 173 8.13 5.67 1.62
C LEU A 173 8.89 6.77 2.34
N PHE A 174 8.37 7.26 3.46
CA PHE A 174 8.83 8.49 4.12
C PHE A 174 9.33 8.22 5.53
N ARG A 175 10.10 9.17 6.04
CA ARG A 175 10.55 9.15 7.45
C ARG A 175 9.35 9.36 8.36
N ALA A 176 9.31 8.64 9.47
CA ALA A 176 8.19 8.68 10.40
C ALA A 176 7.95 10.07 11.05
N ASP A 177 9.00 10.89 11.14
CA ASP A 177 8.99 12.24 11.69
C ASP A 177 8.79 13.33 10.63
N SER A 178 8.57 12.97 9.38
CA SER A 178 8.38 13.93 8.27
C SER A 178 6.92 14.28 8.06
N ASN A 179 6.65 15.54 7.69
CA ASN A 179 5.32 16.04 7.35
C ASN A 179 5.02 15.79 5.87
N TYR A 180 5.25 14.56 5.40
CA TYR A 180 5.14 14.23 3.97
C TYR A 180 3.73 14.46 3.40
N LEU A 181 2.66 14.18 4.16
CA LEU A 181 1.29 14.40 3.69
C LEU A 181 0.97 15.87 3.46
N GLU A 182 1.38 16.75 4.36
CA GLU A 182 1.21 18.19 4.18
C GLU A 182 2.01 18.71 2.98
N PHE A 183 3.24 18.21 2.80
CA PHE A 183 4.04 18.57 1.63
C PHE A 183 3.38 18.12 0.33
N ILE A 184 2.95 16.85 0.23
CA ILE A 184 2.28 16.28 -0.94
C ILE A 184 0.99 17.07 -1.24
N SER A 185 0.17 17.34 -0.21
CA SER A 185 -1.07 18.11 -0.34
C SER A 185 -0.80 19.50 -0.90
N LYS A 186 0.16 20.22 -0.34
CA LYS A 186 0.53 21.56 -0.79
C LYS A 186 1.05 21.55 -2.23
N TYR A 187 1.91 20.60 -2.58
CA TYR A 187 2.47 20.47 -3.91
C TYR A 187 1.36 20.17 -4.93
N CYS A 188 0.53 19.17 -4.65
CA CYS A 188 -0.58 18.78 -5.52
C CYS A 188 -1.59 19.92 -5.70
N SER A 189 -1.96 20.62 -4.63
CA SER A 189 -2.89 21.76 -4.70
C SER A 189 -2.32 22.90 -5.55
N ALA A 190 -1.03 23.21 -5.42
CA ALA A 190 -0.37 24.23 -6.22
C ALA A 190 -0.37 23.86 -7.72
N GLU A 191 -0.06 22.59 -8.03
CA GLU A 191 -0.05 22.08 -9.40
C GLU A 191 -1.47 22.06 -10.01
N LEU A 192 -2.48 21.59 -9.26
CA LEU A 192 -3.87 21.54 -9.69
C LEU A 192 -4.45 22.94 -9.93
N ALA A 193 -4.04 23.94 -9.14
CA ALA A 193 -4.48 25.32 -9.30
C ALA A 193 -4.00 25.96 -10.63
N THR A 194 -3.00 25.40 -11.27
CA THR A 194 -2.52 25.86 -12.59
C THR A 194 -3.37 25.34 -13.74
N ARG A 195 -4.29 24.40 -13.48
CA ARG A 195 -5.07 23.69 -14.50
C ARG A 195 -6.45 24.33 -14.68
N GLU A 196 -6.99 24.32 -15.88
CA GLU A 196 -8.34 24.80 -16.19
C GLU A 196 -9.41 23.71 -15.89
N ILE A 197 -9.41 23.17 -14.65
CA ILE A 197 -10.31 22.07 -14.23
C ILE A 197 -11.34 22.51 -13.19
N GLY A 198 -11.35 23.80 -12.82
CA GLY A 198 -12.21 24.30 -11.75
C GLY A 198 -11.80 23.77 -10.36
N PHE A 199 -10.49 23.56 -10.14
CA PHE A 199 -9.97 23.18 -8.82
C PHE A 199 -10.24 24.31 -7.80
N ASP A 200 -10.82 23.92 -6.65
CA ASP A 200 -10.99 24.81 -5.50
C ASP A 200 -9.95 24.43 -4.43
N PRO A 201 -9.01 25.33 -4.07
CA PRO A 201 -8.01 25.06 -3.03
C PRO A 201 -8.59 24.73 -1.64
N THR A 202 -9.88 25.01 -1.42
CA THR A 202 -10.57 24.69 -0.17
C THR A 202 -11.26 23.32 -0.21
N THR A 203 -11.10 22.57 -1.31
CA THR A 203 -11.70 21.24 -1.42
C THR A 203 -11.06 20.27 -0.43
N VAL A 204 -11.90 19.54 0.30
CA VAL A 204 -11.47 18.49 1.24
C VAL A 204 -10.78 17.29 0.53
N GLY A 205 -10.99 17.15 -0.78
CA GLY A 205 -10.39 16.07 -1.58
C GLY A 205 -8.88 16.16 -1.77
N ALA A 206 -8.27 17.30 -1.43
CA ALA A 206 -6.82 17.51 -1.43
C ALA A 206 -6.22 17.71 -0.02
N ASP A 207 -7.01 17.59 1.05
CA ASP A 207 -6.53 17.68 2.42
C ASP A 207 -5.45 16.63 2.72
N PRO A 208 -4.48 16.92 3.62
CA PRO A 208 -3.36 16.03 3.90
C PRO A 208 -3.78 14.82 4.76
N THR A 209 -4.66 13.99 4.23
CA THR A 209 -5.12 12.74 4.85
C THR A 209 -4.71 11.53 4.02
N PRO A 210 -4.40 10.39 4.64
CA PRO A 210 -4.03 9.17 3.89
C PRO A 210 -5.09 8.75 2.88
N GLU A 211 -6.37 8.97 3.18
CA GLU A 211 -7.51 8.62 2.35
C GLU A 211 -7.50 9.38 1.01
N ASN A 212 -7.14 10.65 1.03
CA ASN A 212 -7.06 11.48 -0.18
C ASN A 212 -5.89 11.08 -1.08
N TYR A 213 -4.85 10.48 -0.51
CA TYR A 213 -3.63 10.05 -1.21
C TYR A 213 -3.51 8.52 -1.26
N ARG A 214 -4.64 7.80 -1.28
CA ARG A 214 -4.65 6.33 -1.36
C ARG A 214 -4.18 5.80 -2.70
N ASN A 215 -4.46 6.52 -3.79
CA ASN A 215 -4.06 6.14 -5.14
C ASN A 215 -2.77 6.85 -5.54
N TRP A 216 -1.68 6.11 -5.54
CA TRP A 216 -0.38 6.60 -5.92
C TRP A 216 0.48 5.49 -6.52
N ASN A 217 1.41 5.89 -7.37
CA ASN A 217 2.38 4.97 -7.96
C ASN A 217 3.80 5.56 -7.93
N ILE A 218 4.78 4.66 -7.93
CA ILE A 218 6.17 4.95 -8.25
C ILE A 218 6.31 4.99 -9.76
N THR A 219 7.04 5.95 -10.30
CA THR A 219 7.45 6.01 -11.71
C THR A 219 8.96 6.21 -11.80
N THR A 220 9.51 6.20 -13.00
CA THR A 220 10.95 6.50 -13.21
C THR A 220 11.30 7.97 -12.99
N THR A 221 10.32 8.87 -13.03
CA THR A 221 10.52 10.33 -12.99
C THR A 221 10.04 10.98 -11.69
N GLY A 222 9.18 10.31 -10.92
CA GLY A 222 8.63 10.88 -9.69
C GLY A 222 7.58 10.01 -9.02
N PHE A 223 7.11 10.51 -7.90
CA PHE A 223 5.99 9.99 -7.13
C PHE A 223 4.68 10.49 -7.77
N MET A 224 3.88 9.59 -8.29
CA MET A 224 2.64 9.89 -8.99
C MET A 224 1.46 9.76 -8.04
N VAL A 225 0.72 10.85 -7.85
CA VAL A 225 -0.55 10.89 -7.11
C VAL A 225 -1.69 10.92 -8.10
N ILE A 226 -2.73 10.14 -7.84
CA ILE A 226 -3.90 10.01 -8.69
C ILE A 226 -5.13 10.38 -7.89
N PHE A 227 -5.79 11.44 -8.30
CA PHE A 227 -7.08 11.88 -7.75
C PHE A 227 -8.20 11.38 -8.65
N GLU A 228 -9.10 10.60 -8.09
CA GLU A 228 -10.23 10.04 -8.81
C GLU A 228 -11.15 11.14 -9.36
N ARG A 229 -11.92 10.80 -10.37
CA ARG A 229 -12.93 11.69 -10.94
C ARG A 229 -13.86 12.22 -9.85
N GLY A 230 -14.02 13.53 -9.80
CA GLY A 230 -14.85 14.21 -8.80
C GLY A 230 -14.19 14.42 -7.43
N GLN A 231 -12.95 13.94 -7.20
CA GLN A 231 -12.27 14.11 -5.92
C GLN A 231 -11.79 15.56 -5.70
N VAL A 232 -11.16 16.16 -6.71
CA VAL A 232 -10.54 17.50 -6.63
C VAL A 232 -11.07 18.47 -7.66
N ALA A 233 -11.94 18.03 -8.55
CA ALA A 233 -12.54 18.83 -9.60
C ALA A 233 -13.98 18.38 -9.84
N ALA A 234 -14.76 19.15 -10.63
CA ALA A 234 -16.10 18.73 -11.02
C ALA A 234 -16.06 17.36 -11.71
N TYR A 235 -17.09 16.53 -11.51
CA TYR A 235 -17.16 15.16 -12.07
C TYR A 235 -16.98 15.10 -13.60
N ALA A 236 -17.28 16.18 -14.31
CA ALA A 236 -17.06 16.30 -15.76
C ALA A 236 -15.57 16.28 -16.15
N ALA A 237 -14.67 16.66 -15.24
CA ALA A 237 -13.23 16.54 -15.45
C ALA A 237 -12.80 15.08 -15.28
N PRO A 238 -11.82 14.58 -16.06
CA PRO A 238 -11.27 13.26 -15.85
C PRO A 238 -10.51 13.15 -14.53
N GLU A 239 -10.01 11.95 -14.18
CA GLU A 239 -9.05 11.78 -13.10
C GLU A 239 -7.90 12.78 -13.24
N GLN A 240 -7.37 13.25 -12.12
CA GLN A 240 -6.24 14.19 -12.11
C GLN A 240 -5.00 13.49 -11.60
N VAL A 241 -3.92 13.58 -12.37
CA VAL A 241 -2.64 12.97 -12.02
C VAL A 241 -1.60 14.06 -11.79
N VAL A 242 -0.95 14.04 -10.64
CA VAL A 242 0.17 14.92 -10.31
C VAL A 242 1.41 14.08 -10.06
N THR A 243 2.51 14.41 -10.73
CA THR A 243 3.80 13.74 -10.51
C THR A 243 4.74 14.68 -9.77
N ILE A 244 5.17 14.28 -8.58
CA ILE A 244 6.11 15.02 -7.74
C ILE A 244 7.51 14.49 -8.03
N PRO A 245 8.44 15.30 -8.56
CA PRO A 245 9.82 14.86 -8.78
C PRO A 245 10.48 14.38 -7.49
N TYR A 246 11.28 13.33 -7.54
CA TYR A 246 11.94 12.80 -6.33
C TYR A 246 12.85 13.81 -5.64
N GLY A 247 13.45 14.74 -6.39
CA GLY A 247 14.26 15.82 -5.81
C GLY A 247 13.52 16.65 -4.77
N GLU A 248 12.22 16.91 -4.98
CA GLU A 248 11.36 17.63 -4.04
C GLU A 248 11.06 16.82 -2.77
N LEU A 249 11.06 15.49 -2.88
CA LEU A 249 10.75 14.58 -1.79
C LEU A 249 11.99 14.13 -0.99
N THR A 250 13.19 14.32 -1.54
CA THR A 250 14.45 13.81 -0.95
C THR A 250 14.62 14.04 0.55
N PRO A 251 14.28 15.23 1.11
CA PRO A 251 14.43 15.46 2.57
C PRO A 251 13.54 14.56 3.42
N MET A 252 12.45 14.05 2.86
CA MET A 252 11.43 13.28 3.56
C MET A 252 11.51 11.78 3.29
N ILE A 253 12.18 11.36 2.22
CA ILE A 253 12.28 9.94 1.84
C ILE A 253 12.95 9.14 2.96
N ASN A 254 12.37 7.99 3.27
CA ASN A 254 12.99 6.98 4.13
C ASN A 254 14.21 6.36 3.41
N PRO A 255 15.44 6.55 3.93
CA PRO A 255 16.65 6.04 3.27
C PRO A 255 16.74 4.51 3.22
N GLN A 256 15.88 3.81 3.93
CA GLN A 256 15.75 2.34 3.92
C GLN A 256 14.45 1.89 3.24
N GLY A 257 13.66 2.81 2.73
CA GLY A 257 12.39 2.55 2.07
C GLY A 257 12.51 2.35 0.56
N PRO A 258 11.41 2.02 -0.09
CA PRO A 258 11.36 1.73 -1.53
C PRO A 258 11.84 2.87 -2.44
N LEU A 259 11.77 4.12 -1.99
CA LEU A 259 12.24 5.29 -2.75
C LEU A 259 13.72 5.62 -2.54
N ALA A 260 14.46 4.89 -1.69
CA ALA A 260 15.87 5.18 -1.44
C ALA A 260 16.74 5.15 -2.71
N VAL A 261 16.36 4.34 -3.71
CA VAL A 261 17.03 4.24 -5.00
C VAL A 261 17.04 5.58 -5.78
N PHE A 262 16.10 6.48 -5.50
CA PHE A 262 15.97 7.78 -6.17
C PHE A 262 16.60 8.94 -5.39
N MET A 263 17.23 8.69 -4.25
CA MET A 263 17.91 9.72 -3.43
C MET A 263 19.30 10.13 -3.97
N ARG A 264 19.64 9.78 -5.18
CA ARG A 264 20.97 10.02 -5.78
C ARG A 264 21.06 11.38 -6.46
#